data_250233a19ab23897d3b5d49e83542e0a
#
_entry.id   250233a19ab23897d3b5d49e83542e0a
#
_cell.length_a   1.000
_cell.length_b   1.000
_cell.length_c   1.000
_cell.angle_alpha   90.00
_cell.angle_beta   90.00
_cell.angle_gamma   90.00
#
_symmetry.space_group_name_H-M   'P 1'
#
loop_
_entity.id
_entity.type
_entity.pdbx_description
1 polymer ?
#
loop_
_entity_poly.entity_id
_entity_poly.type
_entity_poly.pdbx_seq_one_letter_code
_entity_poly.pdbx_strand_id
1 'polypeptide(L)'
;LYLRTTDLDIEVLDKVSADVETPGSLTVGANTLYEIVRKLPDGSQVEFLNESGSNQLEIVASRSKFFLSTLPKEDFPIMATEEYDFEFSLKSKVIKRLFDKSKFAMSSEETRYYLNGVYLHPCIENEKNILRAVATDGHRLAQIDIENPGLKNSFSGIIVPKKTVGELRMILENDNDDISISISNNKIRFANKSLTLTSKIVDGTFPDYKRVIPINNDKKLKVNASEFSEAVDRVSTVSSERSRAVKPVSYTHLRAH
;
A
#
# COMPACT_ATOMS: atom_id res chain seq x y z
N LEU A 1 2.25 8.17 -23.35
CA LEU A 1 1.48 9.02 -22.44
C LEU A 1 1.93 8.77 -21.02
N TYR A 2 2.13 9.83 -20.24
CA TYR A 2 2.39 9.76 -18.80
C TYR A 2 1.19 10.35 -18.06
N LEU A 3 0.66 9.59 -17.11
CA LEU A 3 -0.41 9.99 -16.21
C LEU A 3 0.18 10.19 -14.82
N ARG A 4 0.08 11.42 -14.29
CA ARG A 4 0.54 11.74 -12.94
C ARG A 4 -0.64 12.19 -12.09
N THR A 5 -0.79 11.59 -10.93
CA THR A 5 -1.85 11.94 -9.96
C THR A 5 -1.25 12.14 -8.58
N THR A 6 -1.81 13.04 -7.79
CA THR A 6 -1.38 13.26 -6.41
C THR A 6 -2.51 13.80 -5.55
N ASP A 7 -2.41 13.55 -4.26
CA ASP A 7 -3.21 14.17 -3.19
C ASP A 7 -2.33 14.89 -2.15
N LEU A 8 -1.06 15.18 -2.53
CA LEU A 8 -0.01 15.80 -1.72
C LEU A 8 0.70 14.86 -0.72
N ASP A 9 0.15 13.69 -0.44
CA ASP A 9 0.77 12.67 0.43
C ASP A 9 1.25 11.46 -0.36
N ILE A 10 0.56 11.15 -1.45
CA ILE A 10 0.93 10.11 -2.41
C ILE A 10 0.96 10.73 -3.82
N GLU A 11 1.96 10.36 -4.60
CA GLU A 11 2.06 10.64 -6.03
C GLU A 11 2.15 9.30 -6.77
N VAL A 12 1.35 9.16 -7.82
CA VAL A 12 1.42 8.01 -8.73
C VAL A 12 1.75 8.52 -10.12
N LEU A 13 2.74 7.92 -10.73
CA LEU A 13 3.12 8.12 -12.13
C LEU A 13 2.97 6.81 -12.87
N ASP A 14 2.13 6.80 -13.89
CA ASP A 14 1.94 5.65 -14.78
C ASP A 14 2.34 6.00 -16.21
N LYS A 15 2.91 5.02 -16.91
CA LYS A 15 3.33 5.12 -18.30
C LYS A 15 2.51 4.17 -19.15
N VAL A 16 1.72 4.74 -20.05
CA VAL A 16 0.86 4.00 -20.97
C VAL A 16 1.34 4.23 -22.41
N SER A 17 1.32 3.17 -23.22
CA SER A 17 1.58 3.29 -24.65
C SER A 17 0.48 4.10 -25.31
N ALA A 18 0.86 5.08 -26.14
CA ALA A 18 -0.07 5.89 -26.91
C ALA A 18 0.63 6.42 -28.15
N ASP A 19 -0.13 6.66 -29.23
CA ASP A 19 0.35 7.38 -30.39
C ASP A 19 0.24 8.88 -30.09
N VAL A 20 1.36 9.59 -30.12
CA VAL A 20 1.44 11.01 -29.79
C VAL A 20 1.82 11.78 -31.02
N GLU A 21 0.86 12.51 -31.60
CA GLU A 21 1.10 13.36 -32.78
C GLU A 21 1.80 14.66 -32.38
N THR A 22 1.29 15.30 -31.32
CA THR A 22 1.85 16.56 -30.81
C THR A 22 2.15 16.43 -29.33
N PRO A 23 3.42 16.60 -28.91
CA PRO A 23 3.77 16.58 -27.49
C PRO A 23 3.15 17.75 -26.74
N GLY A 24 2.65 17.48 -25.54
CA GLY A 24 2.08 18.50 -24.66
C GLY A 24 1.89 18.01 -23.24
N SER A 25 1.50 18.91 -22.36
CA SER A 25 1.13 18.55 -20.98
C SER A 25 0.09 19.52 -20.47
N LEU A 26 -0.88 18.99 -19.73
CA LEU A 26 -1.99 19.73 -19.14
C LEU A 26 -2.48 19.01 -17.88
N THR A 27 -3.31 19.69 -17.08
CA THR A 27 -3.95 19.09 -15.92
C THR A 27 -5.46 19.10 -16.08
N VAL A 28 -6.10 18.02 -15.64
CA VAL A 28 -7.56 17.87 -15.64
C VAL A 28 -8.04 17.31 -14.31
N GLY A 29 -9.32 17.50 -14.01
CA GLY A 29 -9.95 16.88 -12.84
C GLY A 29 -9.94 15.35 -12.94
N ALA A 30 -9.16 14.69 -12.10
CA ALA A 30 -8.95 13.24 -12.14
C ALA A 30 -10.26 12.45 -12.02
N ASN A 31 -11.16 12.84 -11.10
CA ASN A 31 -12.44 12.18 -10.89
C ASN A 31 -13.34 12.24 -12.14
N THR A 32 -13.39 13.39 -12.80
CA THR A 32 -14.21 13.56 -14.01
C THR A 32 -13.66 12.73 -15.17
N LEU A 33 -12.34 12.75 -15.36
CA LEU A 33 -11.68 11.92 -16.38
C LEU A 33 -11.94 10.44 -16.11
N TYR A 34 -11.78 9.98 -14.88
CA TYR A 34 -12.04 8.60 -14.47
C TYR A 34 -13.50 8.20 -14.73
N GLU A 35 -14.47 9.04 -14.34
CA GLU A 35 -15.89 8.75 -14.57
C GLU A 35 -16.27 8.68 -16.06
N ILE A 36 -15.60 9.43 -16.92
CA ILE A 36 -15.77 9.34 -18.37
C ILE A 36 -15.21 7.99 -18.86
N VAL A 37 -13.94 7.74 -18.60
CA VAL A 37 -13.22 6.60 -19.16
C VAL A 37 -13.83 5.28 -18.71
N ARG A 38 -14.20 5.14 -17.44
CA ARG A 38 -14.82 3.89 -16.94
C ARG A 38 -16.20 3.55 -17.54
N LYS A 39 -16.86 4.52 -18.18
CA LYS A 39 -18.16 4.34 -18.83
C LYS A 39 -18.03 4.11 -20.35
N LEU A 40 -16.85 4.21 -20.90
CA LEU A 40 -16.62 3.88 -22.29
C LEU A 40 -16.66 2.36 -22.46
N PRO A 41 -17.13 1.88 -23.63
CA PRO A 41 -17.07 0.45 -23.95
C PRO A 41 -15.61 -0.05 -23.95
N ASP A 42 -15.39 -1.28 -23.51
CA ASP A 42 -14.08 -1.93 -23.54
C ASP A 42 -13.51 -1.94 -24.97
N GLY A 43 -12.22 -1.62 -25.08
CA GLY A 43 -11.52 -1.55 -26.36
C GLY A 43 -11.77 -0.26 -27.16
N SER A 44 -12.45 0.73 -26.59
CA SER A 44 -12.65 2.02 -27.24
C SER A 44 -11.31 2.73 -27.47
N GLN A 45 -11.08 3.25 -28.67
CA GLN A 45 -10.02 4.21 -28.91
C GLN A 45 -10.43 5.56 -28.31
N VAL A 46 -9.52 6.17 -27.53
CA VAL A 46 -9.72 7.47 -26.88
C VAL A 46 -8.68 8.44 -27.39
N GLU A 47 -9.14 9.56 -27.92
CA GLU A 47 -8.30 10.65 -28.41
C GLU A 47 -8.37 11.83 -27.44
N PHE A 48 -7.22 12.40 -27.12
CA PHE A 48 -7.08 13.60 -26.31
C PHE A 48 -6.60 14.74 -27.21
N LEU A 49 -7.44 15.75 -27.41
CA LEU A 49 -7.16 16.88 -28.27
C LEU A 49 -7.15 18.16 -27.42
N ASN A 50 -6.09 18.97 -27.60
CA ASN A 50 -5.99 20.27 -26.97
C ASN A 50 -5.50 21.29 -28.02
N GLU A 51 -6.33 22.26 -28.34
CA GLU A 51 -5.94 23.34 -29.23
C GLU A 51 -5.02 24.33 -28.52
N SER A 52 -4.01 24.80 -29.22
CA SER A 52 -3.05 25.77 -28.69
C SER A 52 -3.76 27.01 -28.13
N GLY A 53 -3.54 27.30 -26.85
CA GLY A 53 -4.17 28.43 -26.16
C GLY A 53 -5.58 28.16 -25.62
N SER A 54 -6.11 26.94 -25.80
CA SER A 54 -7.37 26.52 -25.20
C SER A 54 -7.17 26.04 -23.78
N ASN A 55 -8.05 26.45 -22.86
CA ASN A 55 -8.12 25.93 -21.50
C ASN A 55 -9.07 24.72 -21.41
N GLN A 56 -9.19 23.97 -22.48
CA GLN A 56 -10.06 22.78 -22.55
C GLN A 56 -9.33 21.61 -23.20
N LEU A 57 -9.56 20.44 -22.62
CA LEU A 57 -9.23 19.15 -23.23
C LEU A 57 -10.48 18.57 -23.85
N GLU A 58 -10.47 18.34 -25.16
CA GLU A 58 -11.49 17.54 -25.84
C GLU A 58 -11.09 16.07 -25.76
N ILE A 59 -12.02 15.22 -25.32
CA ILE A 59 -11.87 13.76 -25.30
C ILE A 59 -12.87 13.21 -26.30
N VAL A 60 -12.36 12.50 -27.29
CA VAL A 60 -13.18 11.86 -28.32
C VAL A 60 -13.09 10.33 -28.16
N ALA A 61 -14.23 9.70 -28.06
CA ALA A 61 -14.31 8.25 -28.00
C ALA A 61 -15.56 7.77 -28.76
N SER A 62 -15.36 7.08 -29.86
CA SER A 62 -16.43 6.63 -30.79
C SER A 62 -17.31 7.81 -31.25
N ARG A 63 -18.57 7.88 -30.79
CA ARG A 63 -19.52 8.95 -31.12
C ARG A 63 -19.64 9.99 -30.01
N SER A 64 -18.89 9.85 -28.92
CA SER A 64 -18.98 10.73 -27.76
C SER A 64 -17.84 11.75 -27.78
N LYS A 65 -18.17 12.99 -27.43
CA LYS A 65 -17.23 14.07 -27.23
C LYS A 65 -17.45 14.69 -25.86
N PHE A 66 -16.36 14.92 -25.13
CA PHE A 66 -16.39 15.55 -23.83
C PHE A 66 -15.39 16.70 -23.79
N PHE A 67 -15.73 17.77 -23.09
CA PHE A 67 -14.86 18.91 -22.90
C PHE A 67 -14.58 19.13 -21.42
N LEU A 68 -13.33 19.02 -21.04
CA LEU A 68 -12.88 19.20 -19.66
C LEU A 68 -12.08 20.49 -19.56
N SER A 69 -12.38 21.30 -18.54
CA SER A 69 -11.54 22.46 -18.22
C SER A 69 -10.16 21.99 -17.76
N THR A 70 -9.12 22.64 -18.24
CA THR A 70 -7.72 22.35 -17.89
C THR A 70 -7.15 23.47 -17.03
N LEU A 71 -6.16 23.13 -16.23
CA LEU A 71 -5.32 24.07 -15.51
C LEU A 71 -3.90 24.02 -16.09
N PRO A 72 -3.12 25.09 -15.95
CA PRO A 72 -1.71 25.09 -16.34
C PRO A 72 -0.96 23.95 -15.61
N LYS A 73 -0.03 23.32 -16.31
CA LYS A 73 0.78 22.25 -15.74
C LYS A 73 1.64 22.72 -14.56
N GLU A 74 1.97 24.01 -14.54
CA GLU A 74 2.76 24.68 -13.50
C GLU A 74 2.05 24.69 -12.16
N ASP A 75 0.72 24.65 -12.17
CA ASP A 75 -0.11 24.63 -10.94
C ASP A 75 -0.25 23.21 -10.36
N PHE A 76 0.25 22.18 -11.09
CA PHE A 76 0.20 20.80 -10.59
C PHE A 76 1.27 20.59 -9.52
N PRO A 77 0.88 20.18 -8.29
CA PRO A 77 1.83 19.95 -7.22
C PRO A 77 2.63 18.68 -7.49
N ILE A 78 3.93 18.84 -7.68
CA ILE A 78 4.86 17.73 -7.86
C ILE A 78 5.57 17.49 -6.53
N MET A 79 5.65 16.22 -6.08
CA MET A 79 6.52 15.87 -4.97
C MET A 79 7.97 16.17 -5.36
N ALA A 80 8.67 16.98 -4.57
CA ALA A 80 10.06 17.32 -4.83
C ALA A 80 10.89 16.05 -5.05
N THR A 81 11.69 16.06 -6.10
CA THR A 81 12.66 15.00 -6.36
C THR A 81 13.78 15.14 -5.33
N GLU A 82 13.98 14.11 -4.54
CA GLU A 82 15.05 14.03 -3.53
C GLU A 82 15.98 12.88 -3.88
N GLU A 83 17.19 12.96 -3.39
CA GLU A 83 18.10 11.81 -3.39
C GLU A 83 17.57 10.78 -2.40
N TYR A 84 17.60 9.51 -2.80
CA TYR A 84 17.21 8.42 -1.93
C TYR A 84 18.47 7.81 -1.31
N ASP A 85 18.46 7.72 0.01
CA ASP A 85 19.60 7.21 0.78
C ASP A 85 19.76 5.71 0.65
N PHE A 86 18.62 5.00 0.43
CA PHE A 86 18.58 3.54 0.37
C PHE A 86 17.76 3.07 -0.81
N GLU A 87 18.31 2.10 -1.54
CA GLU A 87 17.63 1.46 -2.67
C GLU A 87 17.85 -0.05 -2.63
N PHE A 88 16.78 -0.80 -2.85
CA PHE A 88 16.80 -2.25 -2.98
C PHE A 88 15.60 -2.73 -3.78
N SER A 89 15.61 -4.01 -4.18
CA SER A 89 14.50 -4.59 -4.94
C SER A 89 13.99 -5.86 -4.27
N LEU A 90 12.67 -6.03 -4.31
CA LEU A 90 11.98 -7.22 -3.85
C LEU A 90 10.98 -7.71 -4.90
N LYS A 91 10.72 -9.01 -4.92
CA LYS A 91 9.62 -9.54 -5.72
C LYS A 91 8.27 -9.04 -5.19
N SER A 92 7.36 -8.70 -6.10
CA SER A 92 6.01 -8.24 -5.80
C SER A 92 5.31 -9.14 -4.76
N LYS A 93 5.35 -10.46 -4.92
CA LYS A 93 4.76 -11.42 -3.96
C LYS A 93 5.32 -11.30 -2.54
N VAL A 94 6.59 -10.90 -2.40
CA VAL A 94 7.24 -10.74 -1.09
C VAL A 94 6.72 -9.50 -0.40
N ILE A 95 6.64 -8.39 -1.14
CA ILE A 95 6.08 -7.12 -0.65
C ILE A 95 4.61 -7.30 -0.28
N LYS A 96 3.84 -7.94 -1.17
CA LYS A 96 2.42 -8.26 -0.94
C LYS A 96 2.25 -9.06 0.36
N ARG A 97 3.07 -10.10 0.57
CA ARG A 97 3.04 -10.88 1.81
C ARG A 97 3.34 -10.03 3.05
N LEU A 98 4.36 -9.16 2.99
CA LEU A 98 4.70 -8.27 4.10
C LEU A 98 3.51 -7.41 4.53
N PHE A 99 2.89 -6.73 3.58
CA PHE A 99 1.81 -5.80 3.88
C PHE A 99 0.47 -6.50 4.12
N ASP A 100 0.11 -7.54 3.36
CA ASP A 100 -1.17 -8.24 3.57
C ASP A 100 -1.24 -8.95 4.92
N LYS A 101 -0.10 -9.45 5.43
CA LYS A 101 -0.05 -10.12 6.72
C LYS A 101 0.12 -9.18 7.91
N SER A 102 0.34 -7.88 7.68
CA SER A 102 0.49 -6.89 8.75
C SER A 102 -0.62 -5.83 8.77
N LYS A 103 -1.15 -5.43 7.60
CA LYS A 103 -2.10 -4.32 7.46
C LYS A 103 -3.36 -4.41 8.34
N PHE A 104 -3.83 -5.62 8.67
CA PHE A 104 -5.03 -5.79 9.49
C PHE A 104 -4.86 -5.30 10.94
N ALA A 105 -3.61 -5.20 11.41
CA ALA A 105 -3.29 -4.74 12.75
C ALA A 105 -2.98 -3.24 12.85
N MET A 106 -3.00 -2.49 11.72
CA MET A 106 -2.82 -1.05 11.75
C MET A 106 -3.95 -0.36 12.52
N SER A 107 -3.62 0.70 13.25
CA SER A 107 -4.60 1.57 13.89
C SER A 107 -5.38 2.40 12.87
N SER A 108 -6.53 2.93 13.31
CA SER A 108 -7.31 3.93 12.59
C SER A 108 -7.58 5.15 13.47
N GLU A 109 -6.96 5.22 14.66
CA GLU A 109 -7.13 6.34 15.59
C GLU A 109 -6.25 7.51 15.18
N GLU A 110 -6.84 8.68 14.98
CA GLU A 110 -6.12 9.89 14.56
C GLU A 110 -5.12 10.38 15.61
N THR A 111 -5.42 10.18 16.89
CA THR A 111 -4.55 10.61 18.00
C THR A 111 -3.27 9.80 18.10
N ARG A 112 -3.27 8.57 17.56
CA ARG A 112 -2.11 7.68 17.52
C ARG A 112 -1.62 7.48 16.08
N TYR A 113 -1.42 8.58 15.35
CA TYR A 113 -1.06 8.59 13.94
C TYR A 113 0.20 7.76 13.62
N TYR A 114 1.14 7.63 14.56
CA TYR A 114 2.34 6.79 14.42
C TYR A 114 2.04 5.27 14.40
N LEU A 115 0.80 4.85 14.70
CA LEU A 115 0.31 3.49 14.53
C LEU A 115 -0.54 3.31 13.26
N ASN A 116 -0.81 4.39 12.51
CA ASN A 116 -1.65 4.37 11.31
C ASN A 116 -0.86 3.94 10.06
N GLY A 117 -0.02 2.94 10.21
CA GLY A 117 0.81 2.41 9.15
C GLY A 117 1.50 1.11 9.53
N VAL A 118 2.36 0.66 8.64
CA VAL A 118 3.23 -0.50 8.85
C VAL A 118 4.65 0.00 9.11
N TYR A 119 5.21 -0.36 10.25
CA TYR A 119 6.60 -0.10 10.57
C TYR A 119 7.50 -1.11 9.87
N LEU A 120 8.31 -0.61 8.95
CA LEU A 120 9.25 -1.39 8.15
C LEU A 120 10.67 -1.08 8.59
N HIS A 121 11.40 -2.08 9.05
CA HIS A 121 12.77 -1.88 9.50
C HIS A 121 13.66 -3.11 9.27
N PRO A 122 14.96 -2.91 9.00
CA PRO A 122 15.93 -3.98 9.02
C PRO A 122 16.26 -4.38 10.46
N CYS A 123 16.54 -5.65 10.67
CA CYS A 123 17.05 -6.16 11.94
C CYS A 123 17.89 -7.42 11.72
N ILE A 124 18.64 -7.80 12.73
CA ILE A 124 19.40 -9.06 12.74
C ILE A 124 18.73 -9.99 13.74
N GLU A 125 18.38 -11.19 13.30
CA GLU A 125 17.84 -12.24 14.14
C GLU A 125 18.43 -13.58 13.75
N ASN A 126 18.92 -14.34 14.73
CA ASN A 126 19.63 -15.60 14.51
C ASN A 126 20.77 -15.48 13.46
N GLU A 127 21.57 -14.42 13.55
CA GLU A 127 22.68 -14.11 12.63
C GLU A 127 22.25 -13.83 11.17
N LYS A 128 20.96 -13.71 10.91
CA LYS A 128 20.41 -13.38 9.59
C LYS A 128 19.94 -11.94 9.53
N ASN A 129 20.26 -11.28 8.42
CA ASN A 129 19.66 -9.97 8.10
C ASN A 129 18.20 -10.17 7.69
N ILE A 130 17.31 -9.47 8.34
CA ILE A 130 15.86 -9.58 8.15
C ILE A 130 15.31 -8.20 7.83
N LEU A 131 14.38 -8.13 6.90
CA LEU A 131 13.47 -7.01 6.76
C LEU A 131 12.15 -7.37 7.45
N ARG A 132 11.78 -6.59 8.45
CA ARG A 132 10.61 -6.84 9.31
C ARG A 132 9.56 -5.78 9.09
N ALA A 133 8.31 -6.22 8.95
CA ALA A 133 7.11 -5.39 8.94
C ALA A 133 6.31 -5.63 10.21
N VAL A 134 5.98 -4.57 10.92
CA VAL A 134 5.20 -4.63 12.17
C VAL A 134 4.03 -3.65 12.09
N ALA A 135 2.87 -4.07 12.55
CA ALA A 135 1.73 -3.19 12.75
C ALA A 135 1.04 -3.52 14.09
N THR A 136 0.49 -2.52 14.74
CA THR A 136 -0.28 -2.67 15.98
C THR A 136 -1.28 -1.53 16.13
N ASP A 137 -2.41 -1.82 16.76
CA ASP A 137 -3.40 -0.83 17.20
C ASP A 137 -3.43 -0.70 18.74
N GLY A 138 -2.48 -1.35 19.43
CA GLY A 138 -2.41 -1.40 20.89
C GLY A 138 -3.17 -2.59 21.51
N HIS A 139 -4.01 -3.29 20.76
CA HIS A 139 -4.77 -4.47 21.21
C HIS A 139 -4.28 -5.76 20.56
N ARG A 140 -3.77 -5.66 19.33
CA ARG A 140 -3.20 -6.75 18.55
C ARG A 140 -1.94 -6.28 17.86
N LEU A 141 -1.07 -7.22 17.56
CA LEU A 141 0.18 -6.97 16.87
C LEU A 141 0.38 -8.02 15.78
N ALA A 142 0.82 -7.57 14.60
CA ALA A 142 1.28 -8.43 13.52
C ALA A 142 2.76 -8.14 13.26
N GLN A 143 3.55 -9.21 13.13
CA GLN A 143 4.96 -9.17 12.76
C GLN A 143 5.21 -10.16 11.63
N ILE A 144 5.83 -9.70 10.56
CA ILE A 144 6.22 -10.51 9.41
C ILE A 144 7.67 -10.26 9.08
N ASP A 145 8.40 -11.34 8.93
CA ASP A 145 9.82 -11.34 8.63
C ASP A 145 10.06 -11.93 7.24
N ILE A 146 10.98 -11.31 6.52
CA ILE A 146 11.57 -11.88 5.31
C ILE A 146 13.09 -11.83 5.43
N GLU A 147 13.76 -12.86 4.94
CA GLU A 147 15.21 -12.82 4.80
C GLU A 147 15.55 -11.69 3.82
N ASN A 148 16.46 -10.85 4.24
CA ASN A 148 16.82 -9.69 3.48
C ASN A 148 17.67 -10.04 2.26
N PRO A 149 17.16 -9.88 1.06
CA PRO A 149 17.90 -10.19 -0.15
C PRO A 149 18.83 -9.05 -0.56
N GLY A 150 19.76 -8.66 0.30
CA GLY A 150 20.84 -7.77 -0.09
C GLY A 150 20.70 -6.30 0.26
N LEU A 151 20.05 -5.94 1.36
CA LEU A 151 20.24 -4.61 1.96
C LEU A 151 21.69 -4.46 2.38
N LYS A 152 22.47 -3.81 1.53
CA LYS A 152 23.89 -3.54 1.79
C LYS A 152 24.11 -2.58 2.96
N ASN A 153 23.12 -1.72 3.24
CA ASN A 153 23.12 -0.73 4.30
C ASN A 153 21.84 -0.83 5.13
N SER A 154 21.96 -0.58 6.42
CA SER A 154 20.83 -0.53 7.35
C SER A 154 20.22 0.86 7.31
N PHE A 155 18.91 0.96 7.07
CA PHE A 155 18.16 2.22 7.25
C PHE A 155 17.49 2.24 8.63
N SER A 156 17.25 3.42 9.16
CA SER A 156 16.39 3.59 10.33
C SER A 156 14.97 3.17 9.96
N GLY A 157 14.27 2.44 10.84
CA GLY A 157 12.91 2.00 10.55
C GLY A 157 11.99 3.16 10.17
N ILE A 158 11.09 2.91 9.24
CA ILE A 158 10.13 3.87 8.71
C ILE A 158 8.70 3.36 8.90
N ILE A 159 7.74 4.28 9.00
CA ILE A 159 6.33 3.94 9.08
C ILE A 159 5.67 4.25 7.73
N VAL A 160 5.30 3.19 7.00
CA VAL A 160 4.60 3.29 5.71
C VAL A 160 3.12 3.56 5.98
N PRO A 161 2.54 4.68 5.52
CA PRO A 161 1.17 5.05 5.84
C PRO A 161 0.14 4.01 5.37
N LYS A 162 -0.95 3.88 6.12
CA LYS A 162 -2.07 2.99 5.80
C LYS A 162 -2.61 3.17 4.38
N LYS A 163 -2.73 4.43 3.93
CA LYS A 163 -3.18 4.75 2.58
C LYS A 163 -2.22 4.17 1.54
N THR A 164 -0.92 4.39 1.72
CA THR A 164 0.12 3.85 0.83
C THR A 164 0.08 2.34 0.75
N VAL A 165 -0.07 1.67 1.90
CA VAL A 165 -0.22 0.20 1.96
C VAL A 165 -1.46 -0.27 1.17
N GLY A 166 -2.55 0.50 1.20
CA GLY A 166 -3.76 0.21 0.41
C GLY A 166 -3.54 0.35 -1.09
N GLU A 167 -2.82 1.39 -1.51
CA GLU A 167 -2.58 1.70 -2.92
C GLU A 167 -1.46 0.84 -3.54
N LEU A 168 -0.61 0.19 -2.75
CA LEU A 168 0.43 -0.71 -3.25
C LEU A 168 -0.12 -1.85 -4.13
N ARG A 169 -1.40 -2.23 -3.97
CA ARG A 169 -2.03 -3.25 -4.81
C ARG A 169 -1.91 -2.94 -6.31
N MET A 170 -1.92 -1.67 -6.71
CA MET A 170 -1.81 -1.25 -8.11
C MET A 170 -0.47 -1.64 -8.73
N ILE A 171 0.60 -1.58 -7.93
CA ILE A 171 1.96 -1.91 -8.37
C ILE A 171 2.28 -3.41 -8.24
N LEU A 172 1.52 -4.11 -7.37
CA LEU A 172 1.78 -5.50 -7.00
C LEU A 172 0.87 -6.50 -7.74
N GLU A 173 0.42 -6.17 -8.95
CA GLU A 173 -0.48 -7.02 -9.73
C GLU A 173 0.17 -8.34 -10.12
N ASN A 174 1.41 -8.30 -10.62
CA ASN A 174 2.15 -9.49 -11.03
C ASN A 174 3.11 -9.96 -9.94
N ASP A 175 2.90 -11.14 -9.42
CA ASP A 175 3.66 -11.71 -8.29
C ASP A 175 5.17 -11.86 -8.57
N ASN A 176 5.57 -11.96 -9.83
CA ASN A 176 6.97 -12.16 -10.25
C ASN A 176 7.71 -10.88 -10.62
N ASP A 177 7.05 -9.73 -10.65
CA ASP A 177 7.71 -8.47 -10.97
C ASP A 177 8.71 -8.09 -9.88
N ASP A 178 9.83 -7.51 -10.31
CA ASP A 178 10.76 -6.87 -9.40
C ASP A 178 10.31 -5.44 -9.16
N ILE A 179 10.13 -5.12 -7.88
CA ILE A 179 9.76 -3.79 -7.43
C ILE A 179 10.98 -3.15 -6.82
N SER A 180 11.41 -2.04 -7.37
CA SER A 180 12.42 -1.19 -6.76
C SER A 180 11.80 -0.41 -5.60
N ILE A 181 12.46 -0.42 -4.47
CA ILE A 181 12.08 0.34 -3.27
C ILE A 181 13.19 1.32 -2.99
N SER A 182 12.85 2.61 -2.91
CA SER A 182 13.79 3.69 -2.59
C SER A 182 13.28 4.44 -1.36
N ILE A 183 14.14 4.71 -0.41
CA ILE A 183 13.80 5.34 0.86
C ILE A 183 14.68 6.58 1.06
N SER A 184 14.05 7.69 1.43
CA SER A 184 14.69 8.91 1.92
C SER A 184 14.23 9.20 3.35
N ASN A 185 14.67 10.32 3.92
CA ASN A 185 14.30 10.72 5.28
C ASN A 185 12.79 10.90 5.50
N ASN A 186 12.03 11.25 4.45
CA ASN A 186 10.61 11.58 4.56
C ASN A 186 9.72 10.92 3.50
N LYS A 187 10.30 10.11 2.60
CA LYS A 187 9.55 9.47 1.51
C LYS A 187 9.98 8.01 1.30
N ILE A 188 9.04 7.25 0.79
CA ILE A 188 9.25 5.92 0.22
C ILE A 188 8.71 5.89 -1.19
N ARG A 189 9.45 5.28 -2.11
CA ARG A 189 9.06 5.07 -3.50
C ARG A 189 9.07 3.59 -3.83
N PHE A 190 8.02 3.16 -4.49
CA PHE A 190 7.89 1.83 -5.08
C PHE A 190 7.77 2.00 -6.59
N ALA A 191 8.56 1.29 -7.36
CA ALA A 191 8.54 1.39 -8.81
C ALA A 191 8.68 0.03 -9.49
N ASN A 192 7.91 -0.17 -10.56
CA ASN A 192 8.11 -1.22 -11.53
C ASN A 192 8.41 -0.60 -12.91
N LYS A 193 8.24 -1.34 -14.01
CA LYS A 193 8.58 -0.87 -15.37
C LYS A 193 7.71 0.28 -15.87
N SER A 194 6.46 0.36 -15.43
CA SER A 194 5.48 1.33 -15.94
C SER A 194 4.98 2.28 -14.87
N LEU A 195 4.86 1.82 -13.63
CA LEU A 195 4.19 2.53 -12.56
C LEU A 195 5.18 2.85 -11.43
N THR A 196 5.12 4.09 -10.95
CA THR A 196 5.86 4.56 -9.78
C THR A 196 4.88 5.16 -8.77
N LEU A 197 4.95 4.68 -7.55
CA LEU A 197 4.21 5.21 -6.41
C LEU A 197 5.21 5.81 -5.42
N THR A 198 5.10 7.10 -5.16
CA THR A 198 5.87 7.82 -4.15
C THR A 198 4.95 8.27 -3.04
N SER A 199 5.35 8.06 -1.81
CA SER A 199 4.57 8.44 -0.63
C SER A 199 5.44 9.11 0.41
N LYS A 200 4.90 10.11 1.10
CA LYS A 200 5.44 10.52 2.38
C LYS A 200 5.38 9.37 3.37
N ILE A 201 6.34 9.26 4.27
CA ILE A 201 6.29 8.37 5.43
C ILE A 201 5.64 9.10 6.61
N VAL A 202 5.17 8.34 7.60
CA VAL A 202 4.65 8.96 8.83
C VAL A 202 5.81 9.50 9.64
N ASP A 203 5.75 10.80 9.93
CA ASP A 203 6.72 11.46 10.83
C ASP A 203 6.37 11.11 12.29
N GLY A 204 7.05 10.12 12.84
CA GLY A 204 6.79 9.64 14.19
C GLY A 204 7.67 8.46 14.57
N THR A 205 7.74 8.19 15.87
CA THR A 205 8.50 7.05 16.41
C THR A 205 7.56 5.90 16.70
N PHE A 206 7.77 4.76 16.02
CA PHE A 206 7.03 3.54 16.32
C PHE A 206 7.43 3.01 17.70
N PRO A 207 6.48 2.58 18.54
CA PRO A 207 6.78 2.10 19.89
C PRO A 207 7.66 0.86 19.89
N ASP A 208 8.37 0.64 21.00
CA ASP A 208 9.15 -0.58 21.21
C ASP A 208 8.22 -1.79 21.39
N TYR A 209 7.77 -2.32 20.26
CA TYR A 209 6.81 -3.43 20.18
C TYR A 209 7.37 -4.74 20.77
N LYS A 210 8.70 -4.89 20.87
CA LYS A 210 9.31 -6.10 21.41
C LYS A 210 8.93 -6.34 22.87
N ARG A 211 8.67 -5.26 23.61
CA ARG A 211 8.29 -5.35 25.04
C ARG A 211 6.90 -5.92 25.28
N VAL A 212 6.01 -5.86 24.27
CA VAL A 212 4.63 -6.37 24.39
C VAL A 212 4.46 -7.78 23.86
N ILE A 213 5.49 -8.34 23.21
CA ILE A 213 5.45 -9.72 22.73
C ILE A 213 5.69 -10.67 23.93
N PRO A 214 4.72 -11.53 24.27
CA PRO A 214 4.89 -12.47 25.37
C PRO A 214 6.06 -13.44 25.08
N ILE A 215 6.94 -13.57 26.04
CA ILE A 215 8.04 -14.55 26.03
C ILE A 215 7.73 -15.61 27.09
N ASN A 216 8.35 -16.78 26.97
CA ASN A 216 8.18 -17.92 27.91
C ASN A 216 6.79 -18.58 27.87
N ASN A 217 6.14 -18.61 26.69
CA ASN A 217 4.92 -19.38 26.50
C ASN A 217 5.27 -20.88 26.36
N ASP A 218 4.99 -21.66 27.38
CA ASP A 218 5.19 -23.11 27.43
C ASP A 218 4.02 -23.91 26.86
N LYS A 219 2.82 -23.32 26.87
CA LYS A 219 1.58 -23.95 26.40
C LYS A 219 1.32 -23.61 24.96
N LYS A 220 1.27 -24.63 24.10
CA LYS A 220 1.06 -24.50 22.67
C LYS A 220 -0.26 -25.14 22.26
N LEU A 221 -1.09 -24.41 21.52
CA LEU A 221 -2.28 -24.93 20.86
C LEU A 221 -1.98 -25.07 19.37
N LYS A 222 -2.19 -26.28 18.82
CA LYS A 222 -2.09 -26.56 17.39
C LYS A 222 -3.46 -26.94 16.86
N VAL A 223 -3.99 -26.15 15.94
CA VAL A 223 -5.33 -26.33 15.35
C VAL A 223 -5.28 -26.19 13.84
N ASN A 224 -6.28 -26.75 13.15
CA ASN A 224 -6.52 -26.44 11.77
C ASN A 224 -7.06 -25.00 11.63
N ALA A 225 -6.39 -24.16 10.83
CA ALA A 225 -6.74 -22.75 10.74
C ALA A 225 -8.13 -22.50 10.14
N SER A 226 -8.54 -23.30 9.13
CA SER A 226 -9.86 -23.16 8.51
C SER A 226 -10.98 -23.53 9.48
N GLU A 227 -10.88 -24.71 10.09
CA GLU A 227 -11.87 -25.19 11.05
C GLU A 227 -12.01 -24.26 12.25
N PHE A 228 -10.88 -23.74 12.75
CA PHE A 228 -10.90 -22.79 13.87
C PHE A 228 -11.53 -21.47 13.47
N SER A 229 -11.20 -20.93 12.29
CA SER A 229 -11.80 -19.70 11.76
C SER A 229 -13.31 -19.85 11.59
N GLU A 230 -13.78 -20.94 11.00
CA GLU A 230 -15.20 -21.21 10.81
C GLU A 230 -15.95 -21.35 12.16
N ALA A 231 -15.31 -21.96 13.15
CA ALA A 231 -15.90 -22.07 14.49
C ALA A 231 -16.01 -20.70 15.16
N VAL A 232 -14.98 -19.87 15.05
CA VAL A 232 -15.00 -18.50 15.56
C VAL A 232 -16.07 -17.66 14.86
N ASP A 233 -16.17 -17.75 13.54
CA ASP A 233 -17.17 -17.03 12.74
C ASP A 233 -18.59 -17.40 13.18
N ARG A 234 -18.90 -18.68 13.30
CA ARG A 234 -20.23 -19.14 13.79
C ARG A 234 -20.59 -18.60 15.16
N VAL A 235 -19.64 -18.61 16.10
CA VAL A 235 -19.90 -18.15 17.47
C VAL A 235 -19.97 -16.63 17.54
N SER A 236 -19.20 -15.92 16.73
CA SER A 236 -19.19 -14.46 16.70
C SER A 236 -20.52 -13.85 16.26
N THR A 237 -21.36 -14.61 15.54
CA THR A 237 -22.69 -14.17 15.08
C THR A 237 -23.61 -13.73 16.22
N VAL A 238 -23.48 -14.35 17.39
CA VAL A 238 -24.29 -14.03 18.60
C VAL A 238 -23.54 -13.17 19.61
N SER A 239 -22.32 -12.75 19.28
CA SER A 239 -21.55 -11.88 20.17
C SER A 239 -22.10 -10.45 20.15
N SER A 240 -21.99 -9.74 21.29
CA SER A 240 -22.45 -8.35 21.38
C SER A 240 -21.68 -7.45 20.41
N GLU A 241 -22.34 -6.47 19.79
CA GLU A 241 -21.74 -5.53 18.85
C GLU A 241 -20.53 -4.76 19.40
N ARG A 242 -20.48 -4.56 20.72
CA ARG A 242 -19.40 -3.78 21.35
C ARG A 242 -18.07 -4.50 21.48
N SER A 243 -18.05 -5.80 21.70
CA SER A 243 -16.79 -6.51 21.97
C SER A 243 -16.44 -7.57 20.92
N ARG A 244 -17.43 -8.16 20.26
CA ARG A 244 -17.28 -9.32 19.35
C ARG A 244 -16.32 -10.39 19.89
N ALA A 245 -16.27 -10.51 21.21
CA ALA A 245 -15.33 -11.37 21.90
C ALA A 245 -15.78 -12.82 21.84
N VAL A 246 -14.86 -13.70 21.49
CA VAL A 246 -15.03 -15.15 21.53
C VAL A 246 -14.04 -15.71 22.55
N LYS A 247 -14.51 -16.55 23.48
CA LYS A 247 -13.66 -17.21 24.46
C LYS A 247 -13.38 -18.65 24.03
N PRO A 248 -12.18 -18.98 23.57
CA PRO A 248 -11.77 -20.35 23.33
C PRO A 248 -11.57 -21.05 24.68
N VAL A 249 -12.09 -22.29 24.81
CA VAL A 249 -11.90 -23.13 25.99
C VAL A 249 -11.28 -24.44 25.55
N SER A 250 -10.16 -24.80 26.14
CA SER A 250 -9.49 -26.07 25.94
C SER A 250 -9.71 -26.95 27.16
N TYR A 251 -10.19 -28.17 26.96
CA TYR A 251 -10.34 -29.16 28.03
C TYR A 251 -9.23 -30.20 27.94
N THR A 252 -8.59 -30.53 29.02
CA THR A 252 -7.53 -31.55 29.10
C THR A 252 -8.06 -32.98 28.93
N HIS A 253 -9.38 -33.19 29.03
CA HIS A 253 -10.04 -34.47 28.81
C HIS A 253 -11.17 -34.30 27.81
N LEU A 254 -10.86 -34.55 26.52
CA LEU A 254 -11.87 -34.81 25.50
C LEU A 254 -12.38 -36.23 25.68
N ARG A 255 -13.58 -36.41 26.28
CA ARG A 255 -14.34 -37.63 26.03
C ARG A 255 -14.89 -37.55 24.62
N ALA A 256 -14.42 -38.43 23.75
CA ALA A 256 -15.09 -38.66 22.47
C ALA A 256 -16.51 -39.18 22.77
N HIS A 257 -17.50 -38.53 22.25
CA HIS A 257 -18.84 -39.06 22.03
C HIS A 257 -19.06 -39.28 20.54
#